data_f98557043aa3d0ab690baf17c4e6a2bf
#
_entry.id   f98557043aa3d0ab690baf17c4e6a2bf
#
_cell.length_a   1.000
_cell.length_b   1.000
_cell.length_c   1.000
_cell.angle_alpha   90.00
_cell.angle_beta   90.00
_cell.angle_gamma   90.00
#
_symmetry.space_group_name_H-M   'P 1'
#
loop_
_entity.id
_entity.type
_entity.pdbx_description
1 polymer ?
#
loop_
_entity_poly.entity_id
_entity_poly.type
_entity_poly.pdbx_seq_one_letter_code
_entity_poly.pdbx_strand_id
1 'polypeptide(L)'
;MGGGGSALRVCADHRGGINWLSLSPDGQRLLTGSEDGTARLWSTADGRCCALLQGHESYVTFCQLEDEAAFTCSADCTIRRWDVLTGQCLQVYRGHTSIVNRILVADNQLFSSSYDRTARVWSVDKGQMSREFRGHRNCVLTLAYSAPWNLPDTPCVEEAVSGGLLVTGSTDGTAKVWQVASGCCHQTLRGHTGAVLCLVLDTPGHTAFTGSTDATIRAWDILSGEQLRVFREHQGSVICLELVNRLMYSGSADRTVKCWLADTGEHVRTFAAHRRSVSALKYHAGTLFTGSGDACARAFDAQSGVLQRVFRGHAFVINCIQVGG
;
A
#
# COMPACT_ATOMS: atom_id res chain seq x y z
N MET A 1 9.30 0.77 -36.87
CA MET A 1 7.94 0.52 -37.36
C MET A 1 7.45 -0.75 -36.69
N GLY A 2 6.40 -0.70 -35.96
CA GLY A 2 5.82 -1.83 -35.24
C GLY A 2 5.11 -1.31 -34.00
N GLY A 3 4.08 -0.50 -34.19
CA GLY A 3 3.17 -0.13 -33.12
C GLY A 3 2.33 -1.34 -32.71
N GLY A 4 2.86 -2.15 -31.80
CA GLY A 4 2.07 -3.12 -31.06
C GLY A 4 1.11 -2.37 -30.17
N GLY A 5 -0.09 -2.10 -30.66
CA GLY A 5 -1.19 -1.63 -29.83
C GLY A 5 -1.48 -2.71 -28.79
N SER A 6 -1.04 -2.54 -27.56
CA SER A 6 -1.45 -3.41 -26.47
C SER A 6 -2.98 -3.34 -26.37
N ALA A 7 -3.64 -4.47 -26.59
CA ALA A 7 -5.08 -4.57 -26.49
C ALA A 7 -5.48 -4.21 -25.05
N LEU A 8 -6.26 -3.13 -24.90
CA LEU A 8 -6.90 -2.81 -23.63
C LEU A 8 -7.95 -3.89 -23.36
N ARG A 9 -7.78 -4.59 -22.24
CA ARG A 9 -8.76 -5.56 -21.75
C ARG A 9 -9.52 -4.96 -20.59
N VAL A 10 -10.81 -5.23 -20.53
CA VAL A 10 -11.69 -4.75 -19.48
C VAL A 10 -12.22 -5.96 -18.71
N CYS A 11 -11.90 -6.03 -17.42
CA CYS A 11 -12.45 -7.00 -16.49
C CYS A 11 -13.67 -6.35 -15.82
N ALA A 12 -14.89 -6.68 -16.25
CA ALA A 12 -16.10 -5.92 -15.93
C ALA A 12 -17.17 -6.69 -15.12
N ASP A 13 -16.85 -7.86 -14.54
CA ASP A 13 -17.86 -8.69 -13.86
C ASP A 13 -18.24 -8.23 -12.45
N HIS A 14 -17.49 -7.29 -11.86
CA HIS A 14 -17.85 -6.73 -10.57
C HIS A 14 -19.08 -5.82 -10.68
N ARG A 15 -19.93 -5.86 -9.63
CA ARG A 15 -21.14 -5.03 -9.53
C ARG A 15 -20.94 -3.76 -8.71
N GLY A 16 -19.76 -3.53 -8.19
CA GLY A 16 -19.35 -2.35 -7.43
C GLY A 16 -17.97 -1.85 -7.84
N GLY A 17 -17.55 -0.71 -7.28
CA GLY A 17 -16.23 -0.14 -7.51
C GLY A 17 -15.12 -1.08 -7.08
N ILE A 18 -13.97 -1.02 -7.76
CA ILE A 18 -12.75 -1.73 -7.36
C ILE A 18 -12.00 -0.87 -6.36
N ASN A 19 -11.80 -1.40 -5.16
CA ASN A 19 -11.06 -0.70 -4.10
C ASN A 19 -9.56 -0.96 -4.20
N TRP A 20 -9.18 -2.19 -4.54
CA TRP A 20 -7.78 -2.58 -4.66
C TRP A 20 -7.59 -3.70 -5.66
N LEU A 21 -6.36 -3.82 -6.15
CA LEU A 21 -5.93 -4.92 -7.01
C LEU A 21 -4.50 -5.33 -6.67
N SER A 22 -4.16 -6.59 -6.95
CA SER A 22 -2.85 -7.17 -6.70
C SER A 22 -2.50 -8.14 -7.82
N LEU A 23 -1.29 -8.01 -8.38
CA LEU A 23 -0.74 -8.97 -9.33
C LEU A 23 -0.05 -10.12 -8.59
N SER A 24 -0.10 -11.32 -9.16
CA SER A 24 0.75 -12.42 -8.72
C SER A 24 2.23 -12.11 -8.98
N PRO A 25 3.17 -12.72 -8.23
CA PRO A 25 4.60 -12.52 -8.42
C PRO A 25 5.07 -12.79 -9.86
N ASP A 26 4.47 -13.78 -10.53
CA ASP A 26 4.75 -14.12 -11.94
C ASP A 26 4.02 -13.21 -12.95
N GLY A 27 3.19 -12.28 -12.48
CA GLY A 27 2.40 -11.36 -13.31
C GLY A 27 1.26 -12.00 -14.11
N GLN A 28 1.00 -13.31 -13.95
CA GLN A 28 0.02 -14.04 -14.78
C GLN A 28 -1.40 -13.96 -14.26
N ARG A 29 -1.58 -13.59 -13.01
CA ARG A 29 -2.89 -13.46 -12.37
C ARG A 29 -3.08 -12.09 -11.75
N LEU A 30 -4.31 -11.62 -11.77
CA LEU A 30 -4.74 -10.39 -11.14
C LEU A 30 -5.85 -10.69 -10.13
N LEU A 31 -5.68 -10.24 -8.91
CA LEU A 31 -6.72 -10.27 -7.87
C LEU A 31 -7.34 -8.87 -7.74
N THR A 32 -8.66 -8.79 -7.72
CA THR A 32 -9.41 -7.54 -7.51
C THR A 32 -10.33 -7.67 -6.30
N GLY A 33 -10.38 -6.63 -5.46
CA GLY A 33 -11.31 -6.50 -4.34
C GLY A 33 -12.30 -5.37 -4.58
N SER A 34 -13.58 -5.60 -4.32
CA SER A 34 -14.66 -4.72 -4.74
C SER A 34 -15.61 -4.32 -3.61
N GLU A 35 -16.31 -3.20 -3.85
CA GLU A 35 -17.44 -2.74 -3.04
C GLU A 35 -18.63 -3.70 -3.05
N ASP A 36 -18.71 -4.62 -4.02
CA ASP A 36 -19.74 -5.66 -4.06
C ASP A 36 -19.55 -6.79 -3.04
N GLY A 37 -18.53 -6.70 -2.18
CA GLY A 37 -18.21 -7.68 -1.14
C GLY A 37 -17.48 -8.90 -1.67
N THR A 38 -17.12 -8.94 -2.94
CA THR A 38 -16.41 -10.06 -3.55
C THR A 38 -14.99 -9.68 -3.95
N ALA A 39 -14.14 -10.68 -4.08
CA ALA A 39 -12.90 -10.57 -4.80
C ALA A 39 -12.94 -11.51 -6.02
N ARG A 40 -12.18 -11.21 -7.06
CA ARG A 40 -12.11 -12.02 -8.27
C ARG A 40 -10.67 -12.22 -8.70
N LEU A 41 -10.38 -13.42 -9.15
CA LEU A 41 -9.10 -13.78 -9.74
C LEU A 41 -9.23 -13.85 -11.25
N TRP A 42 -8.33 -13.17 -11.96
CA TRP A 42 -8.34 -13.03 -13.41
C TRP A 42 -7.04 -13.53 -14.01
N SER A 43 -7.11 -14.12 -15.19
CA SER A 43 -5.94 -14.37 -16.01
C SER A 43 -5.52 -13.07 -16.73
N THR A 44 -4.27 -12.67 -16.60
CA THR A 44 -3.75 -11.49 -17.32
C THR A 44 -3.56 -11.76 -18.79
N ALA A 45 -3.43 -13.03 -19.20
CA ALA A 45 -3.22 -13.43 -20.58
C ALA A 45 -4.44 -13.16 -21.46
N ASP A 46 -5.66 -13.40 -20.96
CA ASP A 46 -6.90 -13.27 -21.74
C ASP A 46 -7.98 -12.40 -21.05
N GLY A 47 -7.76 -11.97 -19.80
CA GLY A 47 -8.71 -11.16 -19.04
C GLY A 47 -9.90 -11.95 -18.50
N ARG A 48 -9.88 -13.28 -18.57
CA ARG A 48 -10.97 -14.14 -18.09
C ARG A 48 -10.96 -14.24 -16.57
N CYS A 49 -12.15 -14.19 -15.96
CA CYS A 49 -12.33 -14.48 -14.54
C CYS A 49 -12.11 -15.99 -14.30
N CYS A 50 -11.08 -16.31 -13.50
CA CYS A 50 -10.73 -17.69 -13.16
C CYS A 50 -11.46 -18.18 -11.91
N ALA A 51 -11.67 -17.30 -10.92
CA ALA A 51 -12.36 -17.63 -9.69
C ALA A 51 -13.10 -16.44 -9.10
N LEU A 52 -14.26 -16.72 -8.49
CA LEU A 52 -15.02 -15.79 -7.67
C LEU A 52 -14.78 -16.14 -6.20
N LEU A 53 -14.23 -15.20 -5.43
CA LEU A 53 -13.97 -15.34 -3.99
C LEU A 53 -15.10 -14.65 -3.24
N GLN A 54 -16.10 -15.43 -2.84
CA GLN A 54 -17.32 -14.96 -2.20
C GLN A 54 -17.40 -15.45 -0.77
N GLY A 55 -17.71 -14.56 0.17
CA GLY A 55 -17.84 -14.90 1.58
C GLY A 55 -17.78 -13.72 2.52
N HIS A 56 -17.19 -12.60 2.13
CA HIS A 56 -17.27 -11.36 2.92
C HIS A 56 -18.70 -10.84 2.97
N GLU A 57 -19.08 -10.29 4.12
CA GLU A 57 -20.42 -9.75 4.39
C GLU A 57 -20.51 -8.24 4.12
N SER A 58 -19.39 -7.62 3.76
CA SER A 58 -19.29 -6.20 3.39
C SER A 58 -18.20 -6.00 2.35
N TYR A 59 -18.02 -4.77 1.89
CA TYR A 59 -17.05 -4.45 0.83
C TYR A 59 -15.62 -4.86 1.19
N VAL A 60 -14.90 -5.35 0.18
CA VAL A 60 -13.48 -5.68 0.27
C VAL A 60 -12.69 -4.38 0.15
N THR A 61 -11.87 -4.08 1.17
CA THR A 61 -11.08 -2.84 1.25
C THR A 61 -9.72 -2.97 0.57
N PHE A 62 -9.11 -4.14 0.71
CA PHE A 62 -7.76 -4.41 0.20
C PHE A 62 -7.59 -5.90 -0.11
N CYS A 63 -6.67 -6.22 -1.00
CA CYS A 63 -6.31 -7.59 -1.32
C CYS A 63 -4.82 -7.71 -1.65
N GLN A 64 -4.24 -8.89 -1.40
CA GLN A 64 -2.87 -9.25 -1.74
C GLN A 64 -2.86 -10.67 -2.32
N LEU A 65 -2.16 -10.85 -3.43
CA LEU A 65 -2.02 -12.12 -4.12
C LEU A 65 -0.58 -12.62 -3.96
N GLU A 66 -0.48 -13.82 -3.39
CA GLU A 66 0.75 -14.60 -3.28
C GLU A 66 0.68 -15.78 -4.26
N ASP A 67 1.75 -16.56 -4.37
CA ASP A 67 1.85 -17.66 -5.34
C ASP A 67 0.72 -18.68 -5.19
N GLU A 68 0.42 -19.11 -3.97
CA GLU A 68 -0.54 -20.18 -3.69
C GLU A 68 -1.83 -19.71 -3.03
N ALA A 69 -1.88 -18.47 -2.55
CA ALA A 69 -3.02 -17.96 -1.79
C ALA A 69 -3.34 -16.50 -2.11
N ALA A 70 -4.63 -16.19 -2.12
CA ALA A 70 -5.12 -14.82 -2.12
C ALA A 70 -5.56 -14.43 -0.71
N PHE A 71 -5.29 -13.18 -0.34
CA PHE A 71 -5.72 -12.60 0.93
C PHE A 71 -6.59 -11.39 0.67
N THR A 72 -7.69 -11.29 1.39
CA THR A 72 -8.62 -10.17 1.31
C THR A 72 -8.98 -9.68 2.69
N CYS A 73 -9.13 -8.37 2.88
CA CYS A 73 -9.71 -7.81 4.08
C CYS A 73 -10.93 -6.94 3.75
N SER A 74 -11.78 -6.74 4.73
CA SER A 74 -13.11 -6.19 4.50
C SER A 74 -13.59 -5.28 5.62
N ALA A 75 -14.60 -4.50 5.29
CA ALA A 75 -15.39 -3.74 6.27
C ALA A 75 -16.23 -4.64 7.20
N ASP A 76 -16.35 -5.93 6.91
CA ASP A 76 -16.95 -6.92 7.82
C ASP A 76 -16.05 -7.25 9.02
N CYS A 77 -14.93 -6.56 9.19
CA CYS A 77 -13.94 -6.73 10.26
C CYS A 77 -13.13 -8.03 10.17
N THR A 78 -13.20 -8.75 9.06
CA THR A 78 -12.48 -10.01 8.85
C THR A 78 -11.42 -9.91 7.78
N ILE A 79 -10.46 -10.83 7.84
CA ILE A 79 -9.52 -11.11 6.77
C ILE A 79 -9.76 -12.55 6.35
N ARG A 80 -9.61 -12.85 5.06
CA ARG A 80 -9.78 -14.19 4.52
C ARG A 80 -8.60 -14.59 3.66
N ARG A 81 -8.21 -15.86 3.80
CA ARG A 81 -7.24 -16.53 2.92
C ARG A 81 -8.02 -17.47 2.00
N TRP A 82 -7.67 -17.46 0.73
CA TRP A 82 -8.34 -18.20 -0.32
C TRP A 82 -7.35 -19.05 -1.10
N ASP A 83 -7.77 -20.21 -1.51
CA ASP A 83 -7.06 -21.04 -2.47
C ASP A 83 -7.22 -20.44 -3.88
N VAL A 84 -6.11 -20.17 -4.57
CA VAL A 84 -6.13 -19.54 -5.89
C VAL A 84 -6.57 -20.45 -7.03
N LEU A 85 -6.58 -21.76 -6.82
CA LEU A 85 -7.00 -22.74 -7.83
C LEU A 85 -8.49 -23.03 -7.74
N THR A 86 -8.99 -23.20 -6.53
CA THR A 86 -10.39 -23.63 -6.28
C THR A 86 -11.31 -22.46 -5.94
N GLY A 87 -10.76 -21.31 -5.51
CA GLY A 87 -11.53 -20.18 -4.99
C GLY A 87 -12.13 -20.42 -3.60
N GLN A 88 -11.79 -21.51 -2.94
CA GLN A 88 -12.33 -21.85 -1.61
C GLN A 88 -11.67 -20.98 -0.53
N CYS A 89 -12.47 -20.59 0.47
CA CYS A 89 -11.97 -19.92 1.65
C CYS A 89 -11.27 -20.94 2.57
N LEU A 90 -9.95 -20.79 2.70
CA LEU A 90 -9.11 -21.68 3.52
C LEU A 90 -9.12 -21.29 5.00
N GLN A 91 -9.16 -19.98 5.29
CA GLN A 91 -9.06 -19.45 6.64
C GLN A 91 -9.78 -18.12 6.76
N VAL A 92 -10.44 -17.90 7.91
CA VAL A 92 -11.01 -16.60 8.30
C VAL A 92 -10.32 -16.13 9.58
N TYR A 93 -9.71 -14.95 9.52
CA TYR A 93 -9.05 -14.31 10.66
C TYR A 93 -10.05 -13.34 11.30
N ARG A 94 -10.43 -13.63 12.53
CA ARG A 94 -11.43 -12.87 13.30
C ARG A 94 -10.79 -12.23 14.53
N GLY A 95 -11.21 -11.01 14.86
CA GLY A 95 -10.73 -10.33 16.05
C GLY A 95 -10.76 -8.82 15.97
N HIS A 96 -10.54 -8.21 14.80
CA HIS A 96 -10.78 -6.78 14.62
C HIS A 96 -12.25 -6.44 14.89
N THR A 97 -12.48 -5.27 15.48
CA THR A 97 -13.82 -4.80 15.86
C THR A 97 -14.35 -3.68 14.97
N SER A 98 -13.58 -3.32 13.94
CA SER A 98 -13.96 -2.35 12.91
C SER A 98 -13.29 -2.69 11.58
N ILE A 99 -13.56 -1.91 10.55
CA ILE A 99 -13.03 -2.07 9.18
C ILE A 99 -11.55 -2.41 9.19
N VAL A 100 -11.17 -3.50 8.53
CA VAL A 100 -9.77 -3.81 8.23
C VAL A 100 -9.40 -3.08 6.95
N ASN A 101 -8.45 -2.14 7.04
CA ASN A 101 -8.15 -1.23 5.93
C ASN A 101 -7.01 -1.71 5.03
N ARG A 102 -5.99 -2.33 5.61
CA ARG A 102 -4.80 -2.85 4.90
C ARG A 102 -4.36 -4.17 5.49
N ILE A 103 -3.74 -4.97 4.64
CA ILE A 103 -3.04 -6.19 5.01
C ILE A 103 -1.68 -6.23 4.32
N LEU A 104 -0.76 -7.00 4.90
CA LEU A 104 0.54 -7.30 4.34
C LEU A 104 0.93 -8.72 4.75
N VAL A 105 1.28 -9.55 3.80
CA VAL A 105 1.83 -10.90 4.04
C VAL A 105 3.34 -10.83 3.83
N ALA A 106 4.09 -11.25 4.80
CA ALA A 106 5.55 -11.34 4.74
C ALA A 106 6.04 -12.37 5.77
N ASP A 107 7.08 -13.14 5.47
CA ASP A 107 7.73 -14.08 6.37
C ASP A 107 6.75 -15.05 7.07
N ASN A 108 5.76 -15.57 6.34
CA ASN A 108 4.69 -16.43 6.84
C ASN A 108 3.82 -15.78 7.95
N GLN A 109 3.85 -14.47 8.02
CA GLN A 109 3.02 -13.64 8.90
C GLN A 109 2.07 -12.78 8.10
N LEU A 110 0.89 -12.57 8.63
CA LEU A 110 -0.11 -11.66 8.08
C LEU A 110 -0.26 -10.47 9.03
N PHE A 111 0.05 -9.28 8.55
CA PHE A 111 -0.14 -8.03 9.28
C PHE A 111 -1.43 -7.35 8.81
N SER A 112 -2.13 -6.70 9.73
CA SER A 112 -3.36 -5.97 9.42
C SER A 112 -3.45 -4.65 10.16
N SER A 113 -4.06 -3.65 9.52
CA SER A 113 -4.42 -2.36 10.13
C SER A 113 -5.93 -2.14 10.08
N SER A 114 -6.49 -1.52 11.11
CA SER A 114 -7.92 -1.37 11.25
C SER A 114 -8.35 -0.03 11.81
N TYR A 115 -9.60 0.32 11.53
CA TYR A 115 -10.30 1.46 12.12
C TYR A 115 -10.58 1.27 13.62
N ASP A 116 -10.41 0.05 14.17
CA ASP A 116 -10.45 -0.21 15.61
C ASP A 116 -9.24 0.36 16.38
N ARG A 117 -8.38 1.12 15.71
CA ARG A 117 -7.18 1.79 16.23
C ARG A 117 -6.03 0.84 16.54
N THR A 118 -6.10 -0.39 16.07
CA THR A 118 -5.05 -1.40 16.25
C THR A 118 -4.46 -1.85 14.93
N ALA A 119 -3.24 -2.34 15.00
CA ALA A 119 -2.67 -3.25 14.02
C ALA A 119 -2.49 -4.62 14.68
N ARG A 120 -2.46 -5.70 13.88
CA ARG A 120 -2.32 -7.07 14.38
C ARG A 120 -1.40 -7.88 13.49
N VAL A 121 -0.79 -8.90 14.08
CA VAL A 121 -0.08 -9.94 13.35
C VAL A 121 -0.69 -11.31 13.65
N TRP A 122 -0.83 -12.10 12.60
CA TRP A 122 -1.48 -13.40 12.59
C TRP A 122 -0.54 -14.44 12.00
N SER A 123 -0.60 -15.66 12.50
CA SER A 123 0.01 -16.81 11.81
C SER A 123 -0.81 -17.13 10.56
N VAL A 124 -0.18 -17.12 9.38
CA VAL A 124 -0.84 -17.43 8.10
C VAL A 124 -1.48 -18.82 8.13
N ASP A 125 -0.77 -19.82 8.66
CA ASP A 125 -1.22 -21.20 8.63
C ASP A 125 -2.22 -21.55 9.74
N LYS A 126 -1.99 -21.01 10.95
CA LYS A 126 -2.82 -21.32 12.12
C LYS A 126 -4.06 -20.44 12.24
N GLY A 127 -4.11 -19.32 11.53
CA GLY A 127 -5.19 -18.34 11.64
C GLY A 127 -5.28 -17.63 12.99
N GLN A 128 -4.34 -17.88 13.89
CA GLN A 128 -4.33 -17.32 15.24
C GLN A 128 -3.61 -15.97 15.26
N MET A 129 -4.17 -15.03 16.03
CA MET A 129 -3.51 -13.77 16.31
C MET A 129 -2.32 -14.01 17.24
N SER A 130 -1.14 -13.60 16.79
CA SER A 130 0.10 -13.70 17.57
C SER A 130 0.32 -12.48 18.44
N ARG A 131 0.03 -11.28 17.92
CA ARG A 131 0.20 -10.00 18.62
C ARG A 131 -0.84 -8.98 18.20
N GLU A 132 -1.12 -8.06 19.11
CA GLU A 132 -1.93 -6.87 18.87
C GLU A 132 -1.11 -5.63 19.27
N PHE A 133 -1.06 -4.65 18.36
CA PHE A 133 -0.34 -3.39 18.56
C PHE A 133 -1.35 -2.29 18.92
N ARG A 134 -1.40 -1.92 20.19
CA ARG A 134 -2.28 -0.88 20.75
C ARG A 134 -1.51 0.38 21.09
N GLY A 135 -2.08 1.54 20.79
CA GLY A 135 -1.49 2.82 21.18
C GLY A 135 -1.82 3.98 20.24
N HIS A 136 -2.32 3.72 19.04
CA HIS A 136 -2.92 4.76 18.22
C HIS A 136 -4.24 5.27 18.84
N ARG A 137 -4.47 6.58 18.71
CA ARG A 137 -5.68 7.24 19.23
C ARG A 137 -6.84 7.22 18.27
N ASN A 138 -6.57 6.91 16.99
CA ASN A 138 -7.56 6.88 15.92
C ASN A 138 -7.23 5.79 14.90
N CYS A 139 -8.00 5.69 13.81
CA CYS A 139 -7.90 4.66 12.78
C CYS A 139 -6.47 4.46 12.27
N VAL A 140 -6.04 3.20 12.13
CA VAL A 140 -4.77 2.84 11.48
C VAL A 140 -5.04 2.61 10.01
N LEU A 141 -4.49 3.47 9.14
CA LEU A 141 -4.79 3.48 7.71
C LEU A 141 -3.77 2.72 6.86
N THR A 142 -2.52 2.71 7.28
CA THR A 142 -1.44 2.15 6.48
C THR A 142 -0.44 1.43 7.35
N LEU A 143 0.28 0.49 6.76
CA LEU A 143 1.34 -0.27 7.42
C LEU A 143 2.42 -0.66 6.43
N ALA A 144 3.62 -0.87 6.94
CA ALA A 144 4.74 -1.46 6.23
C ALA A 144 5.59 -2.27 7.21
N TYR A 145 6.24 -3.31 6.71
CA TYR A 145 7.05 -4.22 7.50
C TYR A 145 8.49 -4.20 7.02
N SER A 146 9.40 -4.15 7.97
CA SER A 146 10.82 -4.37 7.76
C SER A 146 11.22 -5.69 8.39
N ALA A 147 11.68 -6.61 7.55
CA ALA A 147 12.19 -7.90 8.01
C ALA A 147 13.38 -7.71 8.97
N PRO A 148 13.67 -8.71 9.82
CA PRO A 148 14.84 -8.65 10.69
C PRO A 148 16.14 -8.43 9.89
N TRP A 149 17.02 -7.62 10.43
CA TRP A 149 18.37 -7.45 9.87
C TRP A 149 19.42 -7.52 10.98
N ASN A 150 20.60 -8.01 10.64
CA ASN A 150 21.71 -8.06 11.56
C ASN A 150 22.43 -6.71 11.55
N LEU A 151 22.48 -6.04 12.70
CA LEU A 151 23.30 -4.85 12.92
C LEU A 151 24.63 -5.29 13.53
N PRO A 152 25.76 -5.17 12.81
CA PRO A 152 27.05 -5.41 13.43
C PRO A 152 27.31 -4.33 14.50
N ASP A 153 27.71 -4.73 15.69
CA ASP A 153 28.25 -3.88 16.77
C ASP A 153 27.30 -3.09 17.70
N THR A 154 26.00 -3.37 17.77
CA THR A 154 25.13 -2.70 18.76
C THR A 154 24.15 -3.66 19.45
N PRO A 155 24.56 -4.29 20.57
CA PRO A 155 23.75 -5.31 21.27
C PRO A 155 22.36 -4.86 21.72
N CYS A 156 22.20 -3.58 22.08
CA CYS A 156 20.89 -3.06 22.51
C CYS A 156 19.88 -2.86 21.36
N VAL A 157 20.34 -2.76 20.12
CA VAL A 157 19.51 -2.60 18.95
C VAL A 157 19.19 -3.97 18.32
N GLU A 158 20.07 -4.97 18.50
CA GLU A 158 19.84 -6.34 18.02
C GLU A 158 18.56 -6.96 18.59
N GLU A 159 18.30 -6.78 19.90
CA GLU A 159 17.05 -7.27 20.51
C GLU A 159 15.81 -6.57 19.92
N ALA A 160 15.90 -5.28 19.61
CA ALA A 160 14.78 -4.50 19.08
C ALA A 160 14.39 -4.92 17.66
N VAL A 161 15.34 -5.36 16.84
CA VAL A 161 15.12 -5.67 15.42
C VAL A 161 15.14 -7.16 15.09
N SER A 162 15.48 -8.02 16.03
CA SER A 162 15.61 -9.48 15.84
C SER A 162 14.32 -10.16 15.32
N GLY A 163 13.15 -9.56 15.58
CA GLY A 163 11.85 -10.05 15.13
C GLY A 163 11.21 -9.22 14.01
N GLY A 164 11.94 -8.25 13.45
CA GLY A 164 11.41 -7.28 12.48
C GLY A 164 10.63 -6.13 13.12
N LEU A 165 10.44 -5.08 12.36
CA LEU A 165 9.70 -3.88 12.75
C LEU A 165 8.48 -3.67 11.86
N LEU A 166 7.33 -3.40 12.49
CA LEU A 166 6.12 -2.96 11.82
C LEU A 166 6.01 -1.44 11.99
N VAL A 167 5.77 -0.72 10.90
CA VAL A 167 5.48 0.72 10.94
C VAL A 167 4.03 0.94 10.54
N THR A 168 3.30 1.71 11.33
CA THR A 168 1.88 2.01 11.11
C THR A 168 1.64 3.51 11.03
N GLY A 169 0.75 3.94 10.15
CA GLY A 169 0.31 5.33 10.03
C GLY A 169 -1.18 5.48 10.37
N SER A 170 -1.53 6.55 11.08
CA SER A 170 -2.87 6.76 11.63
C SER A 170 -3.44 8.14 11.34
N THR A 171 -4.77 8.22 11.39
CA THR A 171 -5.51 9.48 11.37
C THR A 171 -5.29 10.33 12.63
N ASP A 172 -4.61 9.80 13.66
CA ASP A 172 -4.18 10.57 14.83
C ASP A 172 -2.98 11.50 14.56
N GLY A 173 -2.48 11.54 13.31
CA GLY A 173 -1.35 12.36 12.90
C GLY A 173 0.01 11.78 13.26
N THR A 174 0.06 10.55 13.74
CA THR A 174 1.32 9.87 14.09
C THR A 174 1.57 8.65 13.25
N ALA A 175 2.83 8.31 13.08
CA ALA A 175 3.24 6.95 12.74
C ALA A 175 3.89 6.31 13.98
N LYS A 176 3.81 4.99 14.08
CA LYS A 176 4.42 4.23 15.18
C LYS A 176 5.24 3.08 14.63
N VAL A 177 6.37 2.82 15.29
CA VAL A 177 7.24 1.69 15.02
C VAL A 177 7.05 0.68 16.13
N TRP A 178 6.79 -0.57 15.78
CA TRP A 178 6.50 -1.64 16.71
C TRP A 178 7.50 -2.78 16.54
N GLN A 179 7.99 -3.31 17.64
CA GLN A 179 8.74 -4.58 17.65
C GLN A 179 7.75 -5.74 17.45
N VAL A 180 7.88 -6.48 16.36
CA VAL A 180 6.95 -7.58 16.05
C VAL A 180 7.04 -8.70 17.08
N ALA A 181 8.24 -9.02 17.57
CA ALA A 181 8.46 -10.09 18.53
C ALA A 181 7.80 -9.81 19.89
N SER A 182 7.96 -8.61 20.44
CA SER A 182 7.44 -8.24 21.77
C SER A 182 6.03 -7.64 21.73
N GLY A 183 5.64 -7.02 20.60
CA GLY A 183 4.42 -6.22 20.48
C GLY A 183 4.56 -4.80 21.06
N CYS A 184 5.72 -4.42 21.57
CA CYS A 184 5.95 -3.13 22.18
C CYS A 184 6.10 -2.02 21.14
N CYS A 185 5.60 -0.82 21.46
CA CYS A 185 5.86 0.37 20.67
C CYS A 185 7.31 0.81 20.88
N HIS A 186 8.13 0.70 19.84
CA HIS A 186 9.52 1.12 19.86
C HIS A 186 9.66 2.63 19.74
N GLN A 187 8.97 3.24 18.76
CA GLN A 187 8.99 4.68 18.51
C GLN A 187 7.61 5.22 18.19
N THR A 188 7.37 6.50 18.51
CA THR A 188 6.22 7.26 18.03
C THR A 188 6.70 8.47 17.25
N LEU A 189 6.49 8.46 15.95
CA LEU A 189 6.94 9.47 15.01
C LEU A 189 5.92 10.63 14.99
N ARG A 190 6.27 11.71 15.69
CA ARG A 190 5.41 12.88 15.89
C ARG A 190 5.89 14.08 15.08
N GLY A 191 4.96 14.77 14.42
CA GLY A 191 5.29 15.98 13.68
C GLY A 191 4.22 16.36 12.67
N HIS A 192 3.53 15.39 12.05
CA HIS A 192 2.39 15.69 11.20
C HIS A 192 1.27 16.34 11.99
N THR A 193 0.62 17.34 11.38
CA THR A 193 -0.55 18.05 11.93
C THR A 193 -1.87 17.53 11.36
N GLY A 194 -1.79 16.54 10.47
CA GLY A 194 -2.94 15.88 9.86
C GLY A 194 -2.75 14.37 9.80
N ALA A 195 -3.77 13.68 9.30
CA ALA A 195 -3.77 12.21 9.16
C ALA A 195 -2.60 11.70 8.32
N VAL A 196 -1.94 10.64 8.74
CA VAL A 196 -0.95 9.90 7.93
C VAL A 196 -1.70 8.96 7.01
N LEU A 197 -1.69 9.24 5.70
CA LEU A 197 -2.46 8.51 4.69
C LEU A 197 -1.67 7.39 4.01
N CYS A 198 -0.37 7.60 3.83
CA CYS A 198 0.50 6.66 3.12
C CYS A 198 1.87 6.58 3.78
N LEU A 199 2.53 5.46 3.54
CA LEU A 199 3.81 5.15 4.15
C LEU A 199 4.59 4.22 3.23
N VAL A 200 5.89 4.47 3.07
CA VAL A 200 6.85 3.58 2.42
C VAL A 200 8.11 3.48 3.27
N LEU A 201 8.78 2.34 3.21
CA LEU A 201 10.05 2.08 3.90
C LEU A 201 11.19 1.97 2.90
N ASP A 202 12.29 2.61 3.24
CA ASP A 202 13.62 2.30 2.71
C ASP A 202 14.32 1.39 3.73
N THR A 203 14.21 0.09 3.52
CA THR A 203 14.73 -0.90 4.47
C THR A 203 16.24 -0.85 4.62
N PRO A 204 17.06 -0.70 3.56
CA PRO A 204 18.50 -0.56 3.72
C PRO A 204 18.92 0.68 4.53
N GLY A 205 18.17 1.78 4.38
CA GLY A 205 18.46 3.05 5.06
C GLY A 205 17.73 3.23 6.38
N HIS A 206 16.95 2.25 6.86
CA HIS A 206 16.11 2.32 8.06
C HIS A 206 15.20 3.55 8.12
N THR A 207 14.79 4.04 6.95
CA THR A 207 14.02 5.28 6.83
C THR A 207 12.57 4.99 6.47
N ALA A 208 11.65 5.57 7.23
CA ALA A 208 10.23 5.61 6.90
C ALA A 208 9.87 6.96 6.29
N PHE A 209 9.14 6.94 5.17
CA PHE A 209 8.55 8.14 4.57
C PHE A 209 7.04 8.10 4.78
N THR A 210 6.49 9.16 5.35
CA THR A 210 5.05 9.30 5.64
C THR A 210 4.45 10.48 4.91
N GLY A 211 3.33 10.26 4.20
CA GLY A 211 2.55 11.31 3.55
C GLY A 211 1.26 11.61 4.32
N SER A 212 0.89 12.87 4.40
CA SER A 212 -0.18 13.33 5.27
C SER A 212 -1.17 14.30 4.60
N THR A 213 -2.33 14.43 5.22
CA THR A 213 -3.32 15.48 4.90
C THR A 213 -2.80 16.89 5.18
N ASP A 214 -1.71 17.05 5.93
CA ASP A 214 -1.03 18.33 6.16
C ASP A 214 -0.22 18.83 4.95
N ALA A 215 -0.32 18.13 3.81
CA ALA A 215 0.38 18.42 2.55
C ALA A 215 1.90 18.22 2.62
N THR A 216 2.42 17.57 3.65
CA THR A 216 3.85 17.27 3.77
C THR A 216 4.15 15.80 3.68
N ILE A 217 5.39 15.50 3.31
CA ILE A 217 5.99 14.20 3.50
C ILE A 217 7.10 14.37 4.54
N ARG A 218 7.26 13.38 5.41
CA ARG A 218 8.32 13.38 6.42
C ARG A 218 9.12 12.10 6.34
N ALA A 219 10.43 12.23 6.46
CA ALA A 219 11.36 11.11 6.57
C ALA A 219 11.78 10.95 8.03
N TRP A 220 11.82 9.71 8.49
CA TRP A 220 12.08 9.33 9.87
C TRP A 220 13.08 8.20 9.93
N ASP A 221 14.04 8.29 10.81
CA ASP A 221 14.81 7.12 11.23
C ASP A 221 13.93 6.25 12.14
N ILE A 222 13.68 5.00 11.74
CA ILE A 222 12.77 4.12 12.48
C ILE A 222 13.38 3.54 13.77
N LEU A 223 14.68 3.61 13.94
CA LEU A 223 15.37 3.13 15.13
C LEU A 223 15.41 4.21 16.21
N SER A 224 15.88 5.40 15.87
CA SER A 224 15.96 6.53 16.82
C SER A 224 14.62 7.26 17.00
N GLY A 225 13.73 7.20 16.00
CA GLY A 225 12.50 7.99 15.94
C GLY A 225 12.73 9.43 15.51
N GLU A 226 13.95 9.78 15.11
CA GLU A 226 14.31 11.13 14.70
C GLU A 226 13.66 11.50 13.37
N GLN A 227 13.16 12.74 13.28
CA GLN A 227 12.71 13.30 12.02
C GLN A 227 13.89 13.80 11.21
N LEU A 228 14.22 13.10 10.14
CA LEU A 228 15.36 13.42 9.27
C LEU A 228 15.08 14.61 8.35
N ARG A 229 13.87 14.65 7.72
CA ARG A 229 13.50 15.65 6.72
C ARG A 229 12.00 15.90 6.66
N VAL A 230 11.66 17.06 6.09
CA VAL A 230 10.28 17.44 5.72
C VAL A 230 10.28 17.92 4.28
N PHE A 231 9.48 17.31 3.45
CA PHE A 231 9.29 17.69 2.06
C PHE A 231 8.03 18.56 1.98
N ARG A 232 8.20 19.79 1.54
CA ARG A 232 7.14 20.80 1.48
C ARG A 232 7.07 21.34 0.06
N GLU A 233 5.98 21.30 -0.59
CA GLU A 233 5.66 21.96 -1.87
C GLU A 233 4.30 21.51 -2.39
N HIS A 234 3.77 20.37 -1.88
CA HIS A 234 2.39 20.02 -2.15
C HIS A 234 1.45 21.05 -1.49
N GLN A 235 0.35 21.34 -2.22
CA GLN A 235 -0.69 22.27 -1.76
C GLN A 235 -1.95 21.52 -1.31
N GLY A 236 -1.89 20.21 -1.19
CA GLY A 236 -2.99 19.35 -0.77
C GLY A 236 -2.48 18.05 -0.19
N SER A 237 -3.38 17.27 0.37
CA SER A 237 -3.08 15.98 1.01
C SER A 237 -2.19 15.10 0.16
N VAL A 238 -1.13 14.54 0.72
CA VAL A 238 -0.30 13.52 0.08
C VAL A 238 -0.99 12.17 0.25
N ILE A 239 -1.45 11.58 -0.87
CA ILE A 239 -2.34 10.41 -0.88
C ILE A 239 -1.54 9.12 -1.08
N CYS A 240 -0.52 9.14 -1.92
CA CYS A 240 0.27 7.96 -2.24
C CYS A 240 1.75 8.30 -2.40
N LEU A 241 2.59 7.33 -2.07
CA LEU A 241 4.03 7.38 -2.17
C LEU A 241 4.55 6.15 -2.89
N GLU A 242 5.58 6.32 -3.70
CA GLU A 242 6.35 5.23 -4.30
C GLU A 242 7.84 5.59 -4.17
N LEU A 243 8.62 4.67 -3.63
CA LEU A 243 10.06 4.81 -3.49
C LEU A 243 10.75 3.85 -4.45
N VAL A 244 11.61 4.37 -5.30
CA VAL A 244 12.37 3.58 -6.27
C VAL A 244 13.82 4.02 -6.22
N ASN A 245 14.68 3.15 -5.71
CA ASN A 245 16.08 3.47 -5.46
C ASN A 245 16.18 4.72 -4.55
N ARG A 246 16.74 5.82 -5.07
CA ARG A 246 16.90 7.09 -4.35
C ARG A 246 15.84 8.14 -4.70
N LEU A 247 14.88 7.80 -5.55
CA LEU A 247 13.82 8.69 -5.98
C LEU A 247 12.52 8.34 -5.27
N MET A 248 11.88 9.33 -4.70
CA MET A 248 10.55 9.21 -4.12
C MET A 248 9.55 9.99 -4.98
N TYR A 249 8.47 9.33 -5.35
CA TYR A 249 7.34 9.93 -6.05
C TYR A 249 6.17 10.08 -5.09
N SER A 250 5.52 11.23 -5.11
CA SER A 250 4.37 11.53 -4.26
C SER A 250 3.19 12.03 -5.07
N GLY A 251 2.02 11.41 -4.88
CA GLY A 251 0.76 11.83 -5.49
C GLY A 251 -0.12 12.56 -4.49
N SER A 252 -0.75 13.65 -4.93
CA SER A 252 -1.45 14.56 -4.04
C SER A 252 -2.86 14.96 -4.53
N ALA A 253 -3.66 15.41 -3.57
CA ALA A 253 -4.94 16.06 -3.82
C ALA A 253 -4.80 17.39 -4.60
N ASP A 254 -3.60 17.98 -4.64
CA ASP A 254 -3.29 19.15 -5.46
C ASP A 254 -3.23 18.84 -6.97
N ARG A 255 -3.51 17.60 -7.37
CA ARG A 255 -3.57 17.11 -8.76
C ARG A 255 -2.20 16.91 -9.41
N THR A 256 -1.13 16.98 -8.64
CA THR A 256 0.24 16.79 -9.11
C THR A 256 0.88 15.52 -8.55
N VAL A 257 1.89 15.06 -9.29
CA VAL A 257 2.90 14.15 -8.74
C VAL A 257 4.20 14.92 -8.65
N LYS A 258 4.93 14.74 -7.56
CA LYS A 258 6.26 15.31 -7.39
C LYS A 258 7.29 14.19 -7.22
N CYS A 259 8.48 14.42 -7.80
CA CYS A 259 9.65 13.57 -7.66
C CYS A 259 10.68 14.28 -6.79
N TRP A 260 11.27 13.55 -5.87
CA TRP A 260 12.21 14.03 -4.87
C TRP A 260 13.43 13.13 -4.80
N LEU A 261 14.59 13.71 -4.50
CA LEU A 261 15.72 12.92 -3.99
C LEU A 261 15.42 12.54 -2.54
N ALA A 262 15.29 11.25 -2.25
CA ALA A 262 14.92 10.75 -0.92
C ALA A 262 15.95 11.12 0.16
N ASP A 263 17.23 11.11 -0.21
CA ASP A 263 18.35 11.38 0.71
C ASP A 263 18.49 12.85 1.09
N THR A 264 18.25 13.78 0.15
CA THR A 264 18.45 15.21 0.37
C THR A 264 17.17 15.97 0.62
N GLY A 265 16.04 15.45 0.12
CA GLY A 265 14.76 16.14 0.12
C GLY A 265 14.60 17.14 -1.02
N GLU A 266 15.56 17.20 -1.94
CA GLU A 266 15.51 18.09 -3.08
C GLU A 266 14.36 17.72 -4.02
N HIS A 267 13.59 18.72 -4.43
CA HIS A 267 12.54 18.57 -5.43
C HIS A 267 13.16 18.49 -6.82
N VAL A 268 12.96 17.38 -7.50
CA VAL A 268 13.52 17.13 -8.83
C VAL A 268 12.55 17.56 -9.93
N ARG A 269 11.26 17.21 -9.79
CA ARG A 269 10.29 17.43 -10.86
C ARG A 269 8.85 17.42 -10.37
N THR A 270 8.00 18.18 -11.06
CA THR A 270 6.54 18.14 -10.91
C THR A 270 5.89 17.62 -12.20
N PHE A 271 4.98 16.66 -12.07
CA PHE A 271 4.13 16.14 -13.14
C PHE A 271 2.71 16.71 -12.93
N ALA A 272 2.31 17.67 -13.77
CA ALA A 272 1.05 18.39 -13.65
C ALA A 272 0.12 18.03 -14.82
N ALA A 273 -0.58 16.92 -14.75
CA ALA A 273 -1.39 16.45 -15.86
C ALA A 273 -2.80 15.95 -15.50
N HIS A 274 -3.15 15.90 -14.22
CA HIS A 274 -4.46 15.46 -13.76
C HIS A 274 -5.39 16.64 -13.46
N ARG A 275 -6.69 16.42 -13.65
CA ARG A 275 -7.75 17.40 -13.36
C ARG A 275 -8.31 17.27 -11.95
N ARG A 276 -8.03 16.11 -11.29
CA ARG A 276 -8.42 15.80 -9.90
C ARG A 276 -7.25 15.18 -9.16
N SER A 277 -7.46 14.86 -7.90
CA SER A 277 -6.46 14.24 -7.02
C SER A 277 -5.79 13.01 -7.66
N VAL A 278 -4.48 12.89 -7.44
CA VAL A 278 -3.73 11.69 -7.79
C VAL A 278 -3.90 10.69 -6.66
N SER A 279 -4.52 9.55 -6.97
CA SER A 279 -4.90 8.52 -5.99
C SER A 279 -3.99 7.30 -6.00
N ALA A 280 -3.29 7.06 -7.10
CA ALA A 280 -2.42 5.90 -7.28
C ALA A 280 -1.17 6.25 -8.08
N LEU A 281 -0.06 5.62 -7.72
CA LEU A 281 1.24 5.73 -8.39
C LEU A 281 1.86 4.35 -8.54
N LYS A 282 2.56 4.13 -9.65
CA LYS A 282 3.47 3.01 -9.82
C LYS A 282 4.58 3.37 -10.80
N TYR A 283 5.82 3.10 -10.42
CA TYR A 283 6.97 3.25 -11.29
C TYR A 283 7.38 1.88 -11.85
N HIS A 284 7.69 1.83 -13.14
CA HIS A 284 8.25 0.65 -13.76
C HIS A 284 9.11 1.02 -14.99
N ALA A 285 10.34 0.51 -15.03
CA ALA A 285 11.24 0.61 -16.17
C ALA A 285 11.30 2.01 -16.82
N GLY A 286 11.53 3.07 -16.03
CA GLY A 286 11.63 4.44 -16.51
C GLY A 286 10.30 5.14 -16.76
N THR A 287 9.17 4.45 -16.59
CA THR A 287 7.83 5.00 -16.77
C THR A 287 7.13 5.17 -15.43
N LEU A 288 6.56 6.34 -15.19
CA LEU A 288 5.71 6.62 -14.05
C LEU A 288 4.24 6.53 -14.45
N PHE A 289 3.53 5.59 -13.88
CA PHE A 289 2.08 5.44 -14.05
C PHE A 289 1.34 6.14 -12.93
N THR A 290 0.30 6.88 -13.27
CA THR A 290 -0.49 7.66 -12.32
C THR A 290 -1.98 7.42 -12.53
N GLY A 291 -2.72 7.22 -11.45
CA GLY A 291 -4.18 7.10 -11.42
C GLY A 291 -4.81 8.28 -10.69
N SER A 292 -5.99 8.69 -11.13
CA SER A 292 -6.61 9.90 -10.61
C SER A 292 -8.13 9.78 -10.45
N GLY A 293 -8.66 10.66 -9.61
CA GLY A 293 -10.09 10.94 -9.49
C GLY A 293 -10.73 11.52 -10.75
N ASP A 294 -9.94 11.85 -11.78
CA ASP A 294 -10.44 12.25 -13.10
C ASP A 294 -10.76 11.05 -14.02
N ALA A 295 -10.77 9.83 -13.47
CA ALA A 295 -11.05 8.57 -14.14
C ALA A 295 -10.06 8.24 -15.29
N CYS A 296 -8.88 8.84 -15.26
CA CYS A 296 -7.82 8.57 -16.24
C CYS A 296 -6.58 8.05 -15.54
N ALA A 297 -5.91 7.10 -16.19
CA ALA A 297 -4.52 6.79 -15.89
C ALA A 297 -3.61 7.42 -16.94
N ARG A 298 -2.40 7.78 -16.53
CA ARG A 298 -1.39 8.40 -17.40
C ARG A 298 -0.05 7.72 -17.20
N ALA A 299 0.72 7.63 -18.29
CA ALA A 299 2.10 7.19 -18.28
C ALA A 299 3.00 8.36 -18.67
N PHE A 300 3.98 8.62 -17.85
CA PHE A 300 4.99 9.65 -18.06
C PHE A 300 6.36 9.01 -18.19
N ASP A 301 7.19 9.54 -19.05
CA ASP A 301 8.62 9.31 -18.95
C ASP A 301 9.12 9.93 -17.64
N ALA A 302 9.66 9.11 -16.76
CA ALA A 302 10.02 9.55 -15.42
C ALA A 302 11.22 10.51 -15.41
N GLN A 303 12.13 10.38 -16.40
CA GLN A 303 13.31 11.21 -16.51
C GLN A 303 13.02 12.58 -17.13
N SER A 304 12.27 12.64 -18.22
CA SER A 304 11.95 13.91 -18.90
C SER A 304 10.69 14.58 -18.37
N GLY A 305 9.77 13.82 -17.75
CA GLY A 305 8.46 14.28 -17.31
C GLY A 305 7.43 14.37 -18.43
N VAL A 306 7.77 13.91 -19.64
CA VAL A 306 6.89 14.00 -20.81
C VAL A 306 5.76 12.98 -20.68
N LEU A 307 4.52 13.43 -20.91
CA LEU A 307 3.35 12.58 -21.00
C LEU A 307 3.44 11.69 -22.24
N GLN A 308 3.56 10.38 -22.05
CA GLN A 308 3.67 9.40 -23.12
C GLN A 308 2.30 8.86 -23.55
N ARG A 309 1.41 8.60 -22.59
CA ARG A 309 0.11 7.97 -22.87
C ARG A 309 -0.97 8.35 -21.86
N VAL A 310 -2.21 8.42 -22.33
CA VAL A 310 -3.41 8.56 -21.50
C VAL A 310 -4.30 7.34 -21.71
N PHE A 311 -4.66 6.68 -20.59
CA PHE A 311 -5.59 5.55 -20.60
C PHE A 311 -6.95 6.06 -20.13
N ARG A 312 -7.98 5.80 -20.95
CA ARG A 312 -9.36 6.22 -20.71
C ARG A 312 -10.26 4.97 -20.74
N GLY A 313 -11.42 5.06 -20.12
CA GLY A 313 -12.41 3.96 -20.12
C GLY A 313 -13.03 3.72 -18.74
N HIS A 314 -12.37 4.18 -17.66
CA HIS A 314 -12.98 4.15 -16.34
C HIS A 314 -14.06 5.23 -16.20
N ALA A 315 -15.15 4.89 -15.50
CA ALA A 315 -16.23 5.84 -15.17
C ALA A 315 -15.99 6.56 -13.83
N PHE A 316 -15.14 5.98 -12.97
CA PHE A 316 -14.88 6.46 -11.61
C PHE A 316 -13.39 6.61 -11.32
N VAL A 317 -13.07 7.04 -10.10
CA VAL A 317 -11.70 7.20 -9.62
C VAL A 317 -10.88 5.91 -9.77
N ILE A 318 -9.63 6.06 -10.16
CA ILE A 318 -8.67 4.96 -10.20
C ILE A 318 -8.01 4.86 -8.82
N ASN A 319 -8.35 3.83 -8.07
CA ASN A 319 -7.89 3.63 -6.69
C ASN A 319 -6.51 2.96 -6.60
N CYS A 320 -6.16 2.15 -7.59
CA CYS A 320 -4.92 1.38 -7.58
C CYS A 320 -4.38 1.19 -9.00
N ILE A 321 -3.05 1.11 -9.10
CA ILE A 321 -2.32 0.71 -10.31
C ILE A 321 -1.30 -0.35 -9.91
N GLN A 322 -1.18 -1.39 -10.72
CA GLN A 322 -0.12 -2.38 -10.63
C GLN A 322 0.53 -2.55 -12.00
N VAL A 323 1.81 -2.85 -12.00
CA VAL A 323 2.59 -3.13 -13.20
C VAL A 323 3.35 -4.42 -12.96
N GLY A 324 3.17 -5.38 -13.85
CA GLY A 324 3.94 -6.63 -13.83
C GLY A 324 5.32 -6.42 -14.40
N GLY A 325 6.28 -7.18 -13.90
CA GLY A 325 7.64 -7.23 -14.40
C GLY A 325 7.75 -7.99 -15.73
#